data_942b8d9abf8cbea8c7b93f21cca0f5af
#
_entry.id   942b8d9abf8cbea8c7b93f21cca0f5af
#
_cell.length_a   1.000
_cell.length_b   1.000
_cell.length_c   1.000
_cell.angle_alpha   90.00
_cell.angle_beta   90.00
_cell.angle_gamma   90.00
#
_symmetry.space_group_name_H-M   'P 1'
#
loop_
_entity.id
_entity.type
_entity.pdbx_description
1 polymer ?
#
loop_
_entity_poly.entity_id
_entity_poly.type
_entity_poly.pdbx_seq_one_letter_code
_entity_poly.pdbx_strand_id
1 'polypeptide(L)'
;MKWIKPTTAVVQEVGLDMREADEVEVRLSHNLDPLTAITKSVLKSDICRAIEGDDGIPVGITGVTNQSIWLLGTDGLTATKSHKKRLCLDGREWVDYCLKEVGKPIGNWVYHKNKLSIKWLKHLGFTVEKPQPYGYAGALFCQFWRAK
;
A
#
# COMPACT_ATOMS: atom_id res chain seq x y z
N MET A 1 12.96 3.93 -10.10
CA MET A 1 11.59 4.31 -9.64
C MET A 1 11.59 5.77 -9.22
N LYS A 2 10.52 6.46 -9.48
CA LYS A 2 10.33 7.83 -9.01
C LYS A 2 8.89 8.10 -8.58
N TRP A 3 8.71 9.10 -7.74
CA TRP A 3 7.41 9.53 -7.24
C TRP A 3 6.76 10.49 -8.23
N ILE A 4 5.49 10.26 -8.54
CA ILE A 4 4.71 11.07 -9.48
C ILE A 4 3.33 11.38 -8.90
N LYS A 5 2.58 12.26 -9.57
CA LYS A 5 1.22 12.58 -9.15
C LYS A 5 0.26 11.44 -9.51
N PRO A 6 -0.69 11.10 -8.63
CA PRO A 6 -1.69 10.08 -8.91
C PRO A 6 -2.83 10.66 -9.78
N THR A 7 -2.56 10.89 -11.05
CA THR A 7 -3.57 11.37 -12.00
C THR A 7 -4.62 10.30 -12.28
N THR A 8 -5.76 10.69 -12.85
CA THR A 8 -6.82 9.74 -13.22
C THR A 8 -6.29 8.61 -14.12
N ALA A 9 -5.44 8.95 -15.09
CA ALA A 9 -4.84 7.95 -15.97
C ALA A 9 -3.97 6.95 -15.20
N VAL A 10 -3.16 7.43 -14.27
CA VAL A 10 -2.30 6.58 -13.43
C VAL A 10 -3.14 5.66 -12.53
N VAL A 11 -4.21 6.19 -11.93
CA VAL A 11 -5.12 5.41 -11.09
C VAL A 11 -5.75 4.27 -11.89
N GLN A 12 -6.24 4.55 -13.10
CA GLN A 12 -6.82 3.54 -13.96
C GLN A 12 -5.80 2.48 -14.37
N GLU A 13 -4.61 2.89 -14.75
CA GLU A 13 -3.56 1.97 -15.19
C GLU A 13 -3.16 1.00 -14.07
N VAL A 14 -2.92 1.50 -12.86
CA VAL A 14 -2.58 0.66 -11.72
C VAL A 14 -3.76 -0.21 -11.30
N GLY A 15 -4.96 0.35 -11.26
CA GLY A 15 -6.17 -0.38 -10.87
C GLY A 15 -6.51 -1.54 -11.80
N LEU A 16 -6.32 -1.37 -13.09
CA LEU A 16 -6.61 -2.40 -14.09
C LEU A 16 -5.55 -3.51 -14.14
N ASP A 17 -4.36 -3.26 -13.60
CA ASP A 17 -3.25 -4.22 -13.60
C ASP A 17 -2.78 -4.54 -12.18
N MET A 18 -3.68 -4.48 -11.21
CA MET A 18 -3.37 -4.72 -9.80
C MET A 18 -2.84 -6.13 -9.58
N ARG A 19 -1.76 -6.24 -8.80
CA ARG A 19 -1.18 -7.54 -8.44
C ARG A 19 -2.16 -8.37 -7.61
N GLU A 20 -2.07 -9.70 -7.74
CA GLU A 20 -3.02 -10.62 -7.12
C GLU A 20 -3.10 -10.44 -5.61
N ALA A 21 -1.98 -10.27 -4.92
CA ALA A 21 -1.96 -10.10 -3.46
C ALA A 21 -2.80 -8.90 -3.01
N ASP A 22 -2.72 -7.78 -3.72
CA ASP A 22 -3.50 -6.59 -3.40
C ASP A 22 -4.97 -6.75 -3.76
N GLU A 23 -5.25 -7.40 -4.89
CA GLU A 23 -6.61 -7.72 -5.32
C GLU A 23 -7.33 -8.60 -4.29
N VAL A 24 -6.66 -9.63 -3.78
CA VAL A 24 -7.19 -10.50 -2.74
C VAL A 24 -7.50 -9.70 -1.46
N GLU A 25 -6.57 -8.84 -1.03
CA GLU A 25 -6.76 -8.05 0.18
C GLU A 25 -7.97 -7.10 0.08
N VAL A 26 -8.12 -6.36 -1.02
CA VAL A 26 -9.26 -5.44 -1.15
C VAL A 26 -10.59 -6.17 -1.27
N ARG A 27 -10.58 -7.36 -1.85
CA ARG A 27 -11.78 -8.19 -1.96
C ARG A 27 -12.19 -8.75 -0.60
N LEU A 28 -11.27 -9.32 0.16
CA LEU A 28 -11.55 -9.89 1.46
C LEU A 28 -11.89 -8.85 2.51
N SER A 29 -11.21 -7.70 2.49
CA SER A 29 -11.41 -6.67 3.52
C SER A 29 -12.64 -5.79 3.26
N HIS A 30 -12.92 -5.44 2.00
CA HIS A 30 -13.95 -4.45 1.66
C HIS A 30 -14.95 -4.89 0.59
N ASN A 31 -14.80 -6.10 0.04
CA ASN A 31 -15.63 -6.61 -1.05
C ASN A 31 -15.67 -5.65 -2.26
N LEU A 32 -14.51 -5.14 -2.63
CA LEU A 32 -14.36 -4.23 -3.75
C LEU A 32 -13.53 -4.85 -4.87
N ASP A 33 -13.85 -4.49 -6.12
CA ASP A 33 -12.97 -4.77 -7.24
C ASP A 33 -11.74 -3.84 -7.21
N PRO A 34 -10.64 -4.21 -7.89
CA PRO A 34 -9.39 -3.43 -7.80
C PRO A 34 -9.53 -1.96 -8.19
N LEU A 35 -10.18 -1.67 -9.31
CA LEU A 35 -10.31 -0.29 -9.78
C LEU A 35 -11.14 0.57 -8.83
N THR A 36 -12.24 0.04 -8.32
CA THR A 36 -13.07 0.74 -7.33
C THR A 36 -12.30 0.98 -6.03
N ALA A 37 -11.56 -0.02 -5.56
CA ALA A 37 -10.79 0.09 -4.32
C ALA A 37 -9.74 1.20 -4.42
N ILE A 38 -8.94 1.20 -5.48
CA ILE A 38 -7.87 2.20 -5.63
C ILE A 38 -8.45 3.61 -5.86
N THR A 39 -9.53 3.71 -6.63
CA THR A 39 -10.19 5.00 -6.89
C THR A 39 -10.71 5.61 -5.59
N LYS A 40 -11.40 4.82 -4.78
CA LYS A 40 -11.88 5.29 -3.45
C LYS A 40 -10.74 5.68 -2.54
N SER A 41 -9.67 4.88 -2.51
CA SER A 41 -8.52 5.15 -1.66
C SER A 41 -7.86 6.48 -2.02
N VAL A 42 -7.66 6.74 -3.31
CA VAL A 42 -7.09 8.02 -3.78
C VAL A 42 -7.99 9.19 -3.43
N LEU A 43 -9.29 9.08 -3.68
CA LEU A 43 -10.25 10.16 -3.41
C LEU A 43 -10.35 10.52 -1.93
N LYS A 44 -10.19 9.55 -1.02
CA LYS A 44 -10.29 9.75 0.42
C LYS A 44 -8.98 10.14 1.08
N SER A 45 -7.85 10.00 0.39
CA SER A 45 -6.54 10.23 0.98
C SER A 45 -6.22 11.69 1.18
N ASP A 46 -5.66 12.00 2.36
CA ASP A 46 -5.15 13.33 2.69
C ASP A 46 -3.77 13.54 2.07
N ILE A 47 -3.00 12.47 1.97
CA ILE A 47 -1.67 12.42 1.37
C ILE A 47 -1.65 11.27 0.37
N CYS A 48 -1.19 11.52 -0.86
CA CYS A 48 -1.18 10.50 -1.89
C CYS A 48 -0.05 10.73 -2.88
N ARG A 49 0.64 9.65 -3.27
CA ARG A 49 1.71 9.66 -4.28
C ARG A 49 1.59 8.41 -5.14
N ALA A 50 1.93 8.54 -6.40
CA ALA A 50 2.09 7.39 -7.29
C ALA A 50 3.58 7.08 -7.49
N ILE A 51 3.87 5.87 -7.88
CA ILE A 51 5.22 5.37 -8.10
C ILE A 51 5.34 4.93 -9.55
N GLU A 52 6.35 5.46 -10.24
CA GLU A 52 6.67 5.11 -11.62
C GLU A 52 7.90 4.20 -11.63
N GLY A 53 7.85 3.13 -12.39
CA GLY A 53 8.98 2.22 -12.55
C GLY A 53 10.12 2.84 -13.38
N ASP A 54 11.24 2.14 -13.47
CA ASP A 54 12.42 2.60 -14.21
C ASP A 54 12.14 2.76 -15.71
N ASP A 55 11.14 2.06 -16.23
CA ASP A 55 10.67 2.12 -17.62
C ASP A 55 9.64 3.23 -17.89
N GLY A 56 9.31 4.03 -16.89
CA GLY A 56 8.31 5.09 -17.01
C GLY A 56 6.86 4.63 -16.89
N ILE A 57 6.62 3.37 -16.53
CA ILE A 57 5.27 2.83 -16.35
C ILE A 57 4.85 2.94 -14.89
N PRO A 58 3.65 3.46 -14.57
CA PRO A 58 3.16 3.48 -13.20
C PRO A 58 3.03 2.07 -12.61
N VAL A 59 3.56 1.86 -11.41
CA VAL A 59 3.59 0.54 -10.76
C VAL A 59 2.90 0.50 -9.41
N GLY A 60 2.54 1.64 -8.84
CA GLY A 60 1.86 1.66 -7.55
C GLY A 60 1.37 3.04 -7.16
N ILE A 61 0.47 3.04 -6.18
CA ILE A 61 -0.04 4.26 -5.55
C ILE A 61 -0.10 4.00 -4.05
N THR A 62 0.32 4.97 -3.28
CA THR A 62 0.31 4.89 -1.82
C THR A 62 -0.22 6.19 -1.23
N GLY A 63 -0.88 6.08 -0.10
CA GLY A 63 -1.45 7.25 0.54
C GLY A 63 -1.83 7.01 1.98
N VAL A 64 -2.37 8.03 2.60
CA VAL A 64 -2.88 7.98 3.96
C VAL A 64 -4.27 8.60 3.99
N THR A 65 -5.22 7.85 4.50
CA THR A 65 -6.58 8.32 4.79
C THR A 65 -6.72 8.34 6.30
N ASN A 66 -6.80 9.52 6.89
CA ASN A 66 -6.79 9.66 8.34
C ASN A 66 -5.47 9.13 8.91
N GLN A 67 -5.51 7.98 9.59
CA GLN A 67 -4.33 7.29 10.12
C GLN A 67 -4.04 5.97 9.40
N SER A 68 -4.81 5.67 8.34
CA SER A 68 -4.66 4.43 7.58
C SER A 68 -3.75 4.63 6.40
N ILE A 69 -2.55 4.03 6.45
CA ILE A 69 -1.60 4.03 5.34
C ILE A 69 -1.89 2.84 4.44
N TRP A 70 -1.81 3.05 3.13
CA TRP A 70 -2.10 2.01 2.15
C TRP A 70 -1.15 2.07 0.96
N LEU A 71 -0.97 0.94 0.30
CA LEU A 71 -0.22 0.80 -0.95
C LEU A 71 -0.92 -0.24 -1.80
N LEU A 72 -1.25 0.13 -3.01
CA LEU A 72 -1.80 -0.77 -4.02
C LEU A 72 -0.94 -0.67 -5.27
N GLY A 73 -0.59 -1.80 -5.86
CA GLY A 73 0.33 -1.78 -6.98
C GLY A 73 0.15 -2.92 -7.96
N THR A 74 0.96 -2.87 -9.01
CA THR A 74 1.09 -3.91 -10.02
C THR A 74 2.28 -4.81 -9.68
N ASP A 75 2.47 -5.88 -10.43
CA ASP A 75 3.65 -6.73 -10.29
C ASP A 75 4.96 -5.98 -10.55
N GLY A 76 4.88 -4.85 -11.25
CA GLY A 76 6.03 -3.98 -11.51
C GLY A 76 6.71 -3.43 -10.27
N LEU A 77 5.97 -3.29 -9.15
CA LEU A 77 6.56 -2.81 -7.88
C LEU A 77 7.77 -3.62 -7.45
N THR A 78 7.75 -4.92 -7.67
CA THR A 78 8.78 -5.85 -7.22
C THR A 78 9.38 -6.68 -8.36
N ALA A 79 9.23 -6.24 -9.60
CA ALA A 79 9.64 -6.99 -10.78
C ALA A 79 11.17 -7.12 -10.91
N THR A 80 11.94 -6.17 -10.38
CA THR A 80 13.39 -6.14 -10.49
C THR A 80 14.04 -5.97 -9.12
N LYS A 81 15.33 -6.32 -9.02
CA LYS A 81 16.10 -6.05 -7.79
C LYS A 81 16.19 -4.56 -7.50
N SER A 82 16.30 -3.74 -8.54
CA SER A 82 16.32 -2.27 -8.43
C SER A 82 15.04 -1.76 -7.77
N HIS A 83 13.87 -2.21 -8.26
CA HIS A 83 12.59 -1.81 -7.71
C HIS A 83 12.43 -2.27 -6.25
N LYS A 84 12.80 -3.52 -5.94
CA LYS A 84 12.75 -4.04 -4.57
C LYS A 84 13.60 -3.21 -3.62
N LYS A 85 14.83 -2.88 -4.03
CA LYS A 85 15.74 -2.07 -3.22
C LYS A 85 15.20 -0.66 -2.99
N ARG A 86 14.70 -0.01 -4.05
CA ARG A 86 14.14 1.33 -3.94
C ARG A 86 12.89 1.34 -3.07
N LEU A 87 12.05 0.33 -3.16
CA LEU A 87 10.85 0.21 -2.33
C LEU A 87 11.21 0.14 -0.84
N CYS A 88 12.30 -0.56 -0.49
CA CYS A 88 12.78 -0.60 0.90
C CYS A 88 13.35 0.74 1.36
N LEU A 89 14.17 1.39 0.54
CA LEU A 89 14.81 2.66 0.90
C LEU A 89 13.82 3.82 0.92
N ASP A 90 13.10 4.01 -0.18
CA ASP A 90 12.14 5.10 -0.32
C ASP A 90 10.92 4.87 0.57
N GLY A 91 10.58 3.62 0.84
CA GLY A 91 9.48 3.26 1.74
C GLY A 91 9.70 3.79 3.16
N ARG A 92 10.92 3.70 3.67
CA ARG A 92 11.26 4.26 5.00
C ARG A 92 11.08 5.77 5.03
N GLU A 93 11.60 6.46 4.03
CA GLU A 93 11.46 7.92 3.91
C GLU A 93 9.99 8.32 3.79
N TRP A 94 9.22 7.56 3.02
CA TRP A 94 7.79 7.80 2.85
C TRP A 94 7.02 7.63 4.17
N VAL A 95 7.28 6.57 4.91
CA VAL A 95 6.64 6.33 6.21
C VAL A 95 6.99 7.43 7.21
N ASP A 96 8.27 7.82 7.26
CA ASP A 96 8.71 8.92 8.13
C ASP A 96 8.00 10.23 7.78
N TYR A 97 7.88 10.53 6.49
CA TYR A 97 7.14 11.70 6.00
C TYR A 97 5.67 11.64 6.43
N CYS A 98 5.01 10.50 6.23
CA CYS A 98 3.60 10.33 6.60
C CYS A 98 3.39 10.49 8.11
N LEU A 99 4.26 9.91 8.94
CA LEU A 99 4.19 10.06 10.39
C LEU A 99 4.29 11.52 10.82
N LYS A 100 5.20 12.26 10.20
CA LYS A 100 5.39 13.69 10.49
C LYS A 100 4.17 14.51 10.10
N GLU A 101 3.63 14.27 8.90
CA GLU A 101 2.49 15.02 8.39
C GLU A 101 1.20 14.71 9.18
N VAL A 102 0.96 13.45 9.53
CA VAL A 102 -0.22 13.04 10.27
C VAL A 102 -0.12 13.46 11.75
N GLY A 103 1.07 13.41 12.33
CA GLY A 103 1.30 13.76 13.73
C GLY A 103 0.72 12.77 14.74
N LYS A 104 0.29 11.60 14.27
CA LYS A 104 -0.32 10.51 15.06
C LYS A 104 0.19 9.18 14.55
N PRO A 105 0.02 8.07 15.32
CA PRO A 105 0.36 6.74 14.80
C PRO A 105 -0.38 6.45 13.50
N ILE A 106 0.30 5.77 12.60
CA ILE A 106 -0.30 5.31 11.33
C ILE A 106 -0.22 3.79 11.26
N GLY A 107 -1.17 3.18 10.56
CA GLY A 107 -1.20 1.74 10.40
C GLY A 107 -2.33 1.30 9.49
N ASN A 108 -2.55 0.00 9.44
CA ASN A 108 -3.65 -0.61 8.68
C ASN A 108 -3.67 -2.11 8.99
N TRP A 109 -4.23 -2.89 8.08
CA TRP A 109 -4.35 -4.33 8.18
C TRP A 109 -3.76 -5.00 6.96
N VAL A 110 -3.01 -6.08 7.16
CA VAL A 110 -2.40 -6.88 6.08
C VAL A 110 -2.88 -8.32 6.19
N TYR A 111 -3.23 -8.93 5.05
CA TYR A 111 -3.69 -10.31 5.02
C TYR A 111 -2.60 -11.25 5.55
N HIS A 112 -2.97 -12.16 6.47
CA HIS A 112 -2.00 -12.98 7.18
C HIS A 112 -1.18 -13.89 6.28
N LYS A 113 -1.69 -14.24 5.11
CA LYS A 113 -0.97 -15.07 4.13
C LYS A 113 0.02 -14.28 3.26
N ASN A 114 -0.06 -12.96 3.30
CA ASN A 114 0.83 -12.07 2.53
C ASN A 114 2.17 -11.89 3.26
N LYS A 115 2.97 -12.96 3.30
CA LYS A 115 4.20 -13.01 4.09
C LYS A 115 5.25 -12.00 3.63
N LEU A 116 5.35 -11.75 2.32
CA LEU A 116 6.31 -10.77 1.78
C LEU A 116 5.98 -9.35 2.26
N SER A 117 4.72 -8.96 2.22
CA SER A 117 4.28 -7.66 2.71
C SER A 117 4.50 -7.52 4.22
N ILE A 118 4.22 -8.55 4.99
CA ILE A 118 4.46 -8.55 6.45
C ILE A 118 5.94 -8.33 6.74
N LYS A 119 6.82 -9.03 6.04
CA LYS A 119 8.26 -8.88 6.21
C LYS A 119 8.73 -7.46 5.86
N TRP A 120 8.21 -6.91 4.78
CA TRP A 120 8.52 -5.55 4.34
C TRP A 120 8.02 -4.51 5.36
N LEU A 121 6.80 -4.65 5.87
CA LEU A 121 6.25 -3.76 6.89
C LEU A 121 7.12 -3.75 8.16
N LYS A 122 7.58 -4.91 8.60
CA LYS A 122 8.51 -5.00 9.73
C LYS A 122 9.82 -4.28 9.44
N HIS A 123 10.33 -4.42 8.21
CA HIS A 123 11.52 -3.69 7.77
C HIS A 123 11.32 -2.17 7.80
N LEU A 124 10.12 -1.69 7.50
CA LEU A 124 9.77 -0.28 7.57
C LEU A 124 9.53 0.23 9.00
N GLY A 125 9.67 -0.62 10.00
CA GLY A 125 9.55 -0.25 11.41
C GLY A 125 8.16 -0.40 11.99
N PHE A 126 7.22 -1.02 11.27
CA PHE A 126 5.89 -1.29 11.81
C PHE A 126 5.91 -2.47 12.77
N THR A 127 5.11 -2.35 13.84
CA THR A 127 4.73 -3.48 14.67
C THR A 127 3.59 -4.22 13.98
N VAL A 128 3.72 -5.54 13.84
CA VAL A 128 2.68 -6.36 13.21
C VAL A 128 2.11 -7.30 14.25
N GLU A 129 0.80 -7.16 14.50
CA GLU A 129 0.10 -7.92 15.53
C GLU A 129 -0.28 -9.31 15.04
N LYS A 130 -0.78 -10.13 15.97
CA LYS A 130 -1.26 -11.49 15.65
C LYS A 130 -2.48 -11.45 14.71
N PRO A 131 -2.67 -12.48 13.86
CA PRO A 131 -3.85 -12.54 13.00
C PRO A 131 -5.14 -12.56 13.79
N GLN A 132 -6.15 -11.85 13.29
CA GLN A 132 -7.51 -11.87 13.83
C GLN A 132 -8.52 -11.60 12.71
N PRO A 133 -9.79 -12.01 12.88
CA PRO A 133 -10.81 -11.73 11.87
C PRO A 133 -10.96 -10.23 11.61
N TYR A 134 -11.00 -9.85 10.34
CA TYR A 134 -11.11 -8.45 9.95
C TYR A 134 -11.79 -8.31 8.59
N GLY A 135 -12.59 -7.26 8.45
CA GLY A 135 -13.16 -6.87 7.17
C GLY A 135 -14.38 -7.66 6.76
N TYR A 136 -14.79 -7.46 5.53
CA TYR A 136 -16.05 -8.00 4.98
C TYR A 136 -16.17 -9.52 5.08
N ALA A 137 -15.14 -10.25 4.72
CA ALA A 137 -15.17 -11.71 4.70
C ALA A 137 -14.82 -12.36 6.04
N GLY A 138 -14.39 -11.58 7.04
CA GLY A 138 -13.92 -12.12 8.32
C GLY A 138 -12.65 -12.94 8.22
N ALA A 139 -11.89 -12.80 7.15
CA ALA A 139 -10.60 -13.49 6.98
C ALA A 139 -9.56 -12.98 7.98
N LEU A 140 -8.52 -13.75 8.22
CA LEU A 140 -7.49 -13.39 9.18
C LEU A 140 -6.53 -12.34 8.60
N PHE A 141 -6.49 -11.18 9.22
CA PHE A 141 -5.58 -10.10 8.92
C PHE A 141 -4.76 -9.74 10.16
N CYS A 142 -3.58 -9.21 9.95
CA CYS A 142 -2.72 -8.69 11.01
C CYS A 142 -2.79 -7.17 11.02
N GLN A 143 -3.13 -6.58 12.15
CA GLN A 143 -3.03 -5.14 12.31
C GLN A 143 -1.56 -4.74 12.36
N PHE A 144 -1.18 -3.68 11.69
CA PHE A 144 0.17 -3.12 11.80
C PHE A 144 0.08 -1.63 12.09
N TRP A 145 1.08 -1.12 12.82
CA TRP A 145 1.10 0.29 13.24
C TRP A 145 2.51 0.75 13.57
N ARG A 146 2.71 2.05 13.49
CA ARG A 146 3.96 2.70 13.86
C ARG A 146 3.66 4.09 14.38
N ALA A 147 4.29 4.47 15.51
CA ALA A 147 4.09 5.77 16.15
C ALA A 147 5.22 6.77 15.87
N LYS A 148 6.39 6.29 15.55
CA LYS A 148 7.56 7.11 15.19
C LYS A 148 8.64 6.28 14.52
#